data_9e00efc4c25b554b989c23451f172e6a
#
_entry.id   9e00efc4c25b554b989c23451f172e6a
#
_cell.length_a   1.000
_cell.length_b   1.000
_cell.length_c   1.000
_cell.angle_alpha   90.00
_cell.angle_beta   90.00
_cell.angle_gamma   90.00
#
_symmetry.space_group_name_H-M   'P 1'
#
loop_
_entity.id
_entity.type
_entity.pdbx_description
1 polymer ?
#
loop_
_entity_poly.entity_id
_entity_poly.type
_entity_poly.pdbx_seq_one_letter_code
_entity_poly.pdbx_strand_id
1 'polypeptide(L)'
;MDIKEQLSAAIRQAAQKAIADGVFPAGELADILLEVPPDKKFGDFATNFAMQSARVFRMNPKKIAEELVSRIEGDWLDHAEIAGPGFINFYLKGNVLYDLLRHLYEGGEACFNLPQKDTARIMVEYVSANPTGLLHVGHGRGAAVGSALVNLLRAAGYPVHSEYYINDAGNQIDNLAASVNARYLELLGKETVFPENGYHGADIVDTAKRIVEVDGEKYLSLSEEQRLAAFKEFALKEKLAQLKEDLAAFNVTFDEWFSERTLHPEAVRDACQTLKEKGKVYDKDGALWLRSTDYGDDKDRVVIRDNGVPTYLAADIAYHRNKLERGFGHLINIWGADHHGYVCRVKAALAALGYAPEQLEVLLLQMVSLYRGGELVKMSKRTGESVTLEELIEEVGTDAARYFFLMRSLDSQLDFDLDLAKSHSNENPVYYIQYAHARISSIFRQAADAGIETGGTPEFSRLIDETEIALIKKIEEYAEEIERAARERAPHRIARFAYDTAGLFHSFYNKCRIVGVEPALSGARLALVAVARNVLRHALGILGISAPEKM
;
A
#
# COMPACT_ATOMS: atom_id res chain seq x y z
N MET A 1 0.05 -1.38 25.96
CA MET A 1 -1.40 -1.06 25.85
C MET A 1 -1.49 0.41 25.53
N ASP A 2 -2.07 0.75 24.40
CA ASP A 2 -2.23 2.13 23.94
C ASP A 2 -2.97 2.95 24.99
N ILE A 3 -2.58 4.20 25.23
CA ILE A 3 -3.24 5.09 26.20
C ILE A 3 -4.70 5.33 25.85
N LYS A 4 -5.05 5.35 24.55
CA LYS A 4 -6.43 5.46 24.10
C LYS A 4 -7.25 4.20 24.45
N GLU A 5 -6.64 3.01 24.36
CA GLU A 5 -7.30 1.77 24.80
C GLU A 5 -7.53 1.78 26.31
N GLN A 6 -6.53 2.21 27.10
CA GLN A 6 -6.66 2.34 28.55
C GLN A 6 -7.76 3.34 28.92
N LEU A 7 -7.77 4.50 28.24
CA LEU A 7 -8.78 5.54 28.46
C LEU A 7 -10.17 5.06 28.06
N SER A 8 -10.30 4.39 26.90
CA SER A 8 -11.58 3.80 26.46
C SER A 8 -12.08 2.71 27.43
N ALA A 9 -11.16 1.85 27.91
CA ALA A 9 -11.50 0.84 28.92
C ALA A 9 -11.96 1.47 30.22
N ALA A 10 -11.28 2.54 30.70
CA ALA A 10 -11.64 3.25 31.92
C ALA A 10 -13.02 3.94 31.81
N ILE A 11 -13.32 4.57 30.66
CA ILE A 11 -14.65 5.17 30.40
C ILE A 11 -15.72 4.09 30.39
N ARG A 12 -15.46 2.94 29.74
CA ARG A 12 -16.39 1.82 29.68
C ARG A 12 -16.64 1.22 31.07
N GLN A 13 -15.58 1.03 31.86
CA GLN A 13 -15.69 0.55 33.25
C GLN A 13 -16.46 1.53 34.13
N ALA A 14 -16.21 2.84 34.02
CA ALA A 14 -16.94 3.86 34.74
C ALA A 14 -18.44 3.84 34.42
N ALA A 15 -18.80 3.69 33.13
CA ALA A 15 -20.18 3.58 32.70
C ALA A 15 -20.83 2.30 33.22
N GLN A 16 -20.15 1.14 33.15
CA GLN A 16 -20.64 -0.13 33.69
C GLN A 16 -20.84 -0.07 35.20
N LYS A 17 -19.92 0.55 35.93
CA LYS A 17 -20.02 0.76 37.39
C LYS A 17 -21.21 1.65 37.72
N ALA A 18 -21.43 2.74 36.98
CA ALA A 18 -22.58 3.61 37.17
C ALA A 18 -23.92 2.90 36.86
N ILE A 19 -23.97 1.97 35.92
CA ILE A 19 -25.14 1.10 35.66
C ILE A 19 -25.34 0.15 36.82
N ALA A 20 -24.30 -0.51 37.32
CA ALA A 20 -24.37 -1.43 38.43
C ALA A 20 -24.83 -0.75 39.74
N ASP A 21 -24.40 0.49 39.98
CA ASP A 21 -24.81 1.32 41.10
C ASP A 21 -26.24 1.88 40.95
N GLY A 22 -26.93 1.63 39.82
CA GLY A 22 -28.26 2.14 39.53
C GLY A 22 -28.34 3.63 39.21
N VAL A 23 -27.20 4.29 38.96
CA VAL A 23 -27.12 5.70 38.57
C VAL A 23 -27.50 5.87 37.11
N PHE A 24 -27.02 4.97 36.25
CA PHE A 24 -27.43 4.91 34.85
C PHE A 24 -28.42 3.75 34.64
N PRO A 25 -29.45 3.95 33.80
CA PRO A 25 -30.31 2.85 33.37
C PRO A 25 -29.50 1.79 32.61
N ALA A 26 -29.90 0.53 32.70
CA ALA A 26 -29.34 -0.51 31.85
C ALA A 26 -29.61 -0.23 30.38
N GLY A 27 -28.55 -0.35 29.53
CA GLY A 27 -28.63 -0.11 28.11
C GLY A 27 -27.33 -0.46 27.43
N GLU A 28 -27.37 -0.54 26.10
CA GLU A 28 -26.17 -0.76 25.29
C GLU A 28 -25.32 0.53 25.26
N LEU A 29 -24.03 0.36 25.56
CA LEU A 29 -23.10 1.51 25.57
C LEU A 29 -22.78 1.94 24.15
N ALA A 30 -22.79 3.24 23.89
CA ALA A 30 -22.31 3.82 22.65
C ALA A 30 -20.81 3.53 22.44
N ASP A 31 -20.35 3.65 21.20
CA ASP A 31 -18.92 3.59 20.89
C ASP A 31 -18.18 4.76 21.57
N ILE A 32 -17.03 4.44 22.15
CA ILE A 32 -16.20 5.45 22.81
C ILE A 32 -15.23 6.01 21.76
N LEU A 33 -15.53 7.20 21.27
CA LEU A 33 -14.66 7.94 20.38
C LEU A 33 -13.80 8.90 21.20
N LEU A 34 -12.48 8.81 21.01
CA LEU A 34 -11.47 9.66 21.60
C LEU A 34 -10.84 10.51 20.50
N GLU A 35 -10.86 11.81 20.68
CA GLU A 35 -10.28 12.78 19.76
C GLU A 35 -9.13 13.52 20.44
N VAL A 36 -8.11 13.92 19.69
CA VAL A 36 -7.07 14.84 20.15
C VAL A 36 -7.57 16.26 19.87
N PRO A 37 -7.80 17.10 20.91
CA PRO A 37 -8.25 18.46 20.71
C PRO A 37 -7.23 19.28 19.90
N PRO A 38 -7.68 20.19 19.02
CA PRO A 38 -6.78 21.03 18.23
C PRO A 38 -6.00 22.06 19.07
N ASP A 39 -6.50 22.40 20.25
CA ASP A 39 -5.87 23.33 21.20
C ASP A 39 -5.59 22.59 22.53
N LYS A 40 -4.33 22.60 22.95
CA LYS A 40 -3.84 21.93 24.18
C LYS A 40 -4.55 22.37 25.47
N LYS A 41 -5.17 23.55 25.48
CA LYS A 41 -5.97 24.00 26.64
C LYS A 41 -7.19 23.12 26.89
N PHE A 42 -7.57 22.27 25.93
CA PHE A 42 -8.68 21.31 26.05
C PHE A 42 -8.21 19.88 26.36
N GLY A 43 -6.98 19.72 26.86
CA GLY A 43 -6.43 18.44 27.28
C GLY A 43 -5.68 17.69 26.18
N ASP A 44 -5.26 16.47 26.50
CA ASP A 44 -4.57 15.57 25.60
C ASP A 44 -5.56 14.73 24.77
N PHE A 45 -6.71 14.38 25.35
CA PHE A 45 -7.82 13.71 24.68
C PHE A 45 -9.16 14.31 25.09
N ALA A 46 -10.15 14.18 24.22
CA ALA A 46 -11.54 14.54 24.49
C ALA A 46 -12.49 13.44 24.00
N THR A 47 -13.64 13.32 24.68
CA THR A 47 -14.72 12.45 24.23
C THR A 47 -16.07 13.13 24.32
N ASN A 48 -16.96 12.79 23.39
CA ASN A 48 -18.37 13.19 23.40
C ASN A 48 -19.29 12.04 23.89
N PHE A 49 -18.73 10.98 24.48
CA PHE A 49 -19.45 9.77 24.91
C PHE A 49 -20.67 10.09 25.78
N ALA A 50 -20.57 11.06 26.70
CA ALA A 50 -21.70 11.45 27.54
C ALA A 50 -22.88 12.02 26.73
N MET A 51 -22.58 12.78 25.65
CA MET A 51 -23.61 13.32 24.75
C MET A 51 -24.25 12.21 23.90
N GLN A 52 -23.45 11.27 23.37
CA GLN A 52 -23.94 10.14 22.59
C GLN A 52 -24.82 9.20 23.44
N SER A 53 -24.45 9.02 24.72
CA SER A 53 -25.15 8.17 25.67
C SER A 53 -26.40 8.81 26.28
N ALA A 54 -26.64 10.11 26.09
CA ALA A 54 -27.74 10.85 26.70
C ALA A 54 -29.13 10.25 26.41
N ARG A 55 -29.34 9.78 25.18
CA ARG A 55 -30.60 9.13 24.78
C ARG A 55 -30.78 7.75 25.42
N VAL A 56 -29.71 6.99 25.54
CA VAL A 56 -29.72 5.64 26.13
C VAL A 56 -29.99 5.75 27.62
N PHE A 57 -29.28 6.62 28.33
CA PHE A 57 -29.43 6.80 29.78
C PHE A 57 -30.59 7.73 30.16
N ARG A 58 -31.24 8.40 29.19
CA ARG A 58 -32.34 9.36 29.42
C ARG A 58 -31.95 10.44 30.46
N MET A 59 -30.71 10.88 30.40
CA MET A 59 -30.12 11.83 31.34
C MET A 59 -29.49 13.00 30.59
N ASN A 60 -29.33 14.12 31.34
CA ASN A 60 -28.59 15.26 30.81
C ASN A 60 -27.12 14.88 30.56
N PRO A 61 -26.55 15.17 29.39
CA PRO A 61 -25.17 14.80 29.07
C PRO A 61 -24.14 15.31 30.10
N LYS A 62 -24.33 16.51 30.63
CA LYS A 62 -23.44 17.06 31.64
C LYS A 62 -23.44 16.24 32.93
N LYS A 63 -24.62 15.76 33.37
CA LYS A 63 -24.72 14.86 34.53
C LYS A 63 -24.08 13.50 34.26
N ILE A 64 -24.22 12.97 33.02
CA ILE A 64 -23.55 11.74 32.65
C ILE A 64 -22.02 11.95 32.71
N ALA A 65 -21.53 13.07 32.19
CA ALA A 65 -20.10 13.39 32.25
C ALA A 65 -19.60 13.52 33.70
N GLU A 66 -20.36 14.18 34.59
CA GLU A 66 -20.03 14.28 36.02
C GLU A 66 -19.90 12.91 36.69
N GLU A 67 -20.85 12.01 36.43
CA GLU A 67 -20.83 10.65 36.97
C GLU A 67 -19.68 9.80 36.41
N LEU A 68 -19.35 9.96 35.14
CA LEU A 68 -18.22 9.26 34.52
C LEU A 68 -16.90 9.76 35.10
N VAL A 69 -16.66 11.07 35.11
CA VAL A 69 -15.42 11.67 35.63
C VAL A 69 -15.16 11.28 37.08
N SER A 70 -16.22 11.19 37.91
CA SER A 70 -16.08 10.78 39.31
C SER A 70 -15.66 9.31 39.51
N ARG A 71 -15.76 8.45 38.46
CA ARG A 71 -15.49 7.02 38.51
C ARG A 71 -14.32 6.60 37.64
N ILE A 72 -13.80 7.50 36.78
CA ILE A 72 -12.62 7.21 35.96
C ILE A 72 -11.38 7.34 36.83
N GLU A 73 -10.64 6.24 36.97
CA GLU A 73 -9.38 6.15 37.72
C GLU A 73 -8.30 5.56 36.79
N GLY A 74 -7.07 6.05 36.94
CA GLY A 74 -5.91 5.52 36.25
C GLY A 74 -4.63 6.25 36.67
N ASP A 75 -3.53 5.53 36.83
CA ASP A 75 -2.22 6.11 37.19
C ASP A 75 -1.69 7.07 36.15
N TRP A 76 -2.19 6.96 34.92
CA TRP A 76 -1.90 7.80 33.76
C TRP A 76 -2.68 9.12 33.75
N LEU A 77 -3.80 9.24 34.49
CA LEU A 77 -4.66 10.41 34.49
C LEU A 77 -4.16 11.44 35.51
N ASP A 78 -3.96 12.67 35.06
CA ASP A 78 -3.75 13.81 35.95
C ASP A 78 -5.11 14.33 36.46
N HIS A 79 -5.96 14.77 35.54
CA HIS A 79 -7.35 15.15 35.83
C HIS A 79 -8.22 15.08 34.57
N ALA A 80 -9.53 15.21 34.76
CA ALA A 80 -10.50 15.35 33.68
C ALA A 80 -11.41 16.55 33.92
N GLU A 81 -11.70 17.30 32.85
CA GLU A 81 -12.56 18.48 32.87
C GLU A 81 -13.79 18.30 32.00
N ILE A 82 -14.93 18.81 32.45
CA ILE A 82 -16.17 18.80 31.67
C ILE A 82 -16.30 20.10 30.91
N ALA A 83 -16.41 20.02 29.59
CA ALA A 83 -16.54 21.17 28.71
C ALA A 83 -17.90 21.22 28.01
N GLY A 84 -18.44 22.39 27.83
CA GLY A 84 -19.68 22.65 27.09
C GLY A 84 -20.85 21.77 27.54
N PRO A 85 -21.58 21.13 26.60
CA PRO A 85 -22.80 20.37 26.91
C PRO A 85 -22.55 18.97 27.47
N GLY A 86 -21.30 18.52 27.66
CA GLY A 86 -20.96 17.19 28.16
C GLY A 86 -19.77 16.54 27.47
N PHE A 87 -18.88 17.33 26.85
CA PHE A 87 -17.55 16.86 26.49
C PHE A 87 -16.74 16.58 27.74
N ILE A 88 -15.93 15.56 27.73
CA ILE A 88 -14.96 15.25 28.79
C ILE A 88 -13.55 15.39 28.17
N ASN A 89 -12.78 16.33 28.70
CA ASN A 89 -11.38 16.56 28.34
C ASN A 89 -10.49 15.88 29.38
N PHE A 90 -9.50 15.08 28.91
CA PHE A 90 -8.58 14.33 29.75
C PHE A 90 -7.18 14.94 29.66
N TYR A 91 -6.57 15.14 30.81
CA TYR A 91 -5.19 15.61 30.95
C TYR A 91 -4.37 14.48 31.52
N LEU A 92 -3.32 14.07 30.79
CA LEU A 92 -2.46 12.96 31.16
C LEU A 92 -1.32 13.44 32.06
N LYS A 93 -0.87 12.57 32.96
CA LYS A 93 0.37 12.82 33.70
C LYS A 93 1.55 12.84 32.72
N GLY A 94 2.49 13.78 32.92
CA GLY A 94 3.63 13.94 32.03
C GLY A 94 4.53 12.71 31.87
N ASN A 95 4.47 11.76 32.81
CA ASN A 95 5.24 10.51 32.74
C ASN A 95 4.73 9.53 31.67
N VAL A 96 3.46 9.60 31.29
CA VAL A 96 2.87 8.65 30.30
C VAL A 96 3.56 8.73 28.95
N LEU A 97 3.79 9.95 28.43
CA LEU A 97 4.54 10.16 27.19
C LEU A 97 5.98 9.62 27.28
N TYR A 98 6.60 9.78 28.44
CA TYR A 98 7.97 9.30 28.64
C TYR A 98 8.04 7.78 28.79
N ASP A 99 7.01 7.14 29.34
CA ASP A 99 6.96 5.67 29.45
C ASP A 99 6.79 5.01 28.08
N LEU A 100 5.95 5.61 27.21
CA LEU A 100 5.86 5.17 25.82
C LEU A 100 7.20 5.37 25.08
N LEU A 101 7.82 6.56 25.20
CA LEU A 101 9.10 6.84 24.56
C LEU A 101 10.18 5.86 25.04
N ARG A 102 10.19 5.50 26.34
CA ARG A 102 11.08 4.48 26.89
C ARG A 102 10.84 3.13 26.24
N HIS A 103 9.59 2.69 26.15
CA HIS A 103 9.24 1.42 25.52
C HIS A 103 9.71 1.37 24.06
N LEU A 104 9.50 2.43 23.27
CA LEU A 104 9.94 2.50 21.88
C LEU A 104 11.47 2.58 21.76
N TYR A 105 12.15 3.22 22.71
CA TYR A 105 13.61 3.29 22.73
C TYR A 105 14.24 1.92 23.03
N GLU A 106 13.71 1.21 24.03
CA GLU A 106 14.21 -0.11 24.46
C GLU A 106 13.87 -1.21 23.43
N GLY A 107 12.68 -1.17 22.83
CA GLY A 107 12.20 -2.17 21.88
C GLY A 107 12.68 -1.94 20.44
N GLY A 108 13.17 -0.74 20.13
CA GLY A 108 13.68 -0.40 18.81
C GLY A 108 12.65 -0.48 17.70
N GLU A 109 13.10 -0.77 16.47
CA GLU A 109 12.25 -0.75 15.26
C GLU A 109 11.18 -1.85 15.27
N ALA A 110 11.42 -2.96 15.96
CA ALA A 110 10.48 -4.08 16.05
C ALA A 110 9.13 -3.68 16.68
N CYS A 111 9.11 -2.64 17.54
CA CYS A 111 7.91 -2.14 18.19
C CYS A 111 6.88 -1.52 17.23
N PHE A 112 7.28 -1.18 16.00
CA PHE A 112 6.39 -0.53 15.03
C PHE A 112 5.59 -1.53 14.19
N ASN A 113 5.97 -2.81 14.19
CA ASN A 113 5.14 -3.86 13.61
C ASN A 113 4.06 -4.25 14.61
N LEU A 114 2.80 -4.09 14.21
CA LEU A 114 1.68 -4.41 15.08
C LEU A 114 1.53 -5.92 15.25
N PRO A 115 0.91 -6.38 16.36
CA PRO A 115 0.71 -7.80 16.61
C PRO A 115 -0.04 -8.48 15.46
N GLN A 116 0.30 -9.73 15.21
CA GLN A 116 -0.37 -10.54 14.19
C GLN A 116 -1.87 -10.65 14.49
N LYS A 117 -2.66 -10.38 13.45
CA LYS A 117 -4.12 -10.45 13.52
C LYS A 117 -4.58 -11.86 13.15
N ASP A 118 -5.50 -12.40 13.96
CA ASP A 118 -6.20 -13.65 13.63
C ASP A 118 -7.35 -13.36 12.66
N THR A 119 -7.02 -13.20 11.40
CA THR A 119 -7.97 -12.88 10.33
C THR A 119 -7.72 -13.78 9.12
N ALA A 120 -8.68 -13.79 8.19
CA ALA A 120 -8.49 -14.44 6.90
C ALA A 120 -7.25 -13.92 6.17
N ARG A 121 -6.57 -14.81 5.46
CA ARG A 121 -5.42 -14.46 4.61
C ARG A 121 -5.85 -13.49 3.51
N ILE A 122 -5.08 -12.43 3.33
CA ILE A 122 -5.31 -11.41 2.29
C ILE A 122 -4.39 -11.71 1.12
N MET A 123 -4.92 -11.68 -0.11
CA MET A 123 -4.11 -11.63 -1.31
C MET A 123 -4.20 -10.25 -1.94
N VAL A 124 -3.06 -9.66 -2.31
CA VAL A 124 -2.99 -8.41 -3.05
C VAL A 124 -2.40 -8.68 -4.41
N GLU A 125 -3.21 -8.51 -5.47
CA GLU A 125 -2.77 -8.57 -6.86
C GLU A 125 -2.58 -7.15 -7.41
N TYR A 126 -1.43 -6.89 -8.02
CA TYR A 126 -1.13 -5.58 -8.59
C TYR A 126 -0.12 -5.66 -9.73
N VAL A 127 -0.04 -4.63 -10.53
CA VAL A 127 0.70 -4.52 -11.79
C VAL A 127 0.11 -5.45 -12.85
N SER A 128 0.37 -6.73 -12.80
CA SER A 128 -0.12 -7.79 -13.72
C SER A 128 -0.09 -7.35 -15.19
N ALA A 129 0.97 -6.63 -15.59
CA ALA A 129 1.15 -6.13 -16.94
C ALA A 129 1.42 -7.30 -17.91
N ASN A 130 0.90 -7.18 -19.14
CA ASN A 130 1.13 -8.20 -20.16
C ASN A 130 2.62 -8.31 -20.52
N PRO A 131 3.20 -9.51 -20.63
CA PRO A 131 4.60 -9.71 -20.97
C PRO A 131 4.86 -9.52 -22.48
N THR A 132 4.36 -8.41 -23.05
CA THR A 132 4.43 -8.09 -24.47
C THR A 132 5.17 -6.79 -24.76
N GLY A 133 5.62 -6.07 -23.72
CA GLY A 133 6.35 -4.81 -23.83
C GLY A 133 6.95 -4.37 -22.50
N LEU A 134 7.55 -3.18 -22.49
CA LEU A 134 8.20 -2.58 -21.33
C LEU A 134 7.16 -2.01 -20.36
N LEU A 135 7.52 -1.96 -19.07
CA LEU A 135 6.71 -1.26 -18.06
C LEU A 135 6.75 0.26 -18.32
N HIS A 136 5.59 0.89 -18.36
CA HIS A 136 5.47 2.34 -18.45
C HIS A 136 5.14 2.96 -17.08
N VAL A 137 5.19 4.28 -17.01
CA VAL A 137 4.97 5.08 -15.78
C VAL A 137 3.68 4.70 -15.04
N GLY A 138 2.59 4.40 -15.77
CA GLY A 138 1.32 3.95 -15.14
C GLY A 138 1.46 2.63 -14.39
N HIS A 139 2.21 1.66 -14.94
CA HIS A 139 2.57 0.42 -14.24
C HIS A 139 3.44 0.72 -13.02
N GLY A 140 4.37 1.68 -13.11
CA GLY A 140 5.22 2.13 -12.01
C GLY A 140 4.41 2.65 -10.82
N ARG A 141 3.34 3.44 -11.06
CA ARG A 141 2.44 3.88 -10.00
C ARG A 141 1.74 2.69 -9.33
N GLY A 142 1.22 1.76 -10.14
CA GLY A 142 0.60 0.53 -9.63
C GLY A 142 1.54 -0.32 -8.80
N ALA A 143 2.79 -0.43 -9.23
CA ALA A 143 3.86 -1.15 -8.54
C ALA A 143 4.22 -0.50 -7.19
N ALA A 144 4.38 0.83 -7.14
CA ALA A 144 4.66 1.56 -5.92
C ALA A 144 3.51 1.44 -4.91
N VAL A 145 2.26 1.70 -5.36
CA VAL A 145 1.07 1.64 -4.50
C VAL A 145 0.83 0.23 -3.99
N GLY A 146 0.90 -0.79 -4.87
CA GLY A 146 0.65 -2.19 -4.50
C GLY A 146 1.67 -2.71 -3.50
N SER A 147 2.96 -2.50 -3.75
CA SER A 147 4.02 -2.94 -2.83
C SER A 147 3.97 -2.21 -1.49
N ALA A 148 3.70 -0.89 -1.49
CA ALA A 148 3.55 -0.13 -0.26
C ALA A 148 2.31 -0.57 0.54
N LEU A 149 1.19 -0.91 -0.12
CA LEU A 149 0.01 -1.47 0.53
C LEU A 149 0.29 -2.84 1.15
N VAL A 150 1.02 -3.72 0.45
CA VAL A 150 1.45 -5.02 0.99
C VAL A 150 2.30 -4.83 2.25
N ASN A 151 3.32 -3.97 2.19
CA ASN A 151 4.19 -3.68 3.33
C ASN A 151 3.40 -3.08 4.50
N LEU A 152 2.49 -2.14 4.23
CA LEU A 152 1.63 -1.51 5.22
C LEU A 152 0.71 -2.51 5.92
N LEU A 153 0.06 -3.39 5.15
CA LEU A 153 -0.79 -4.44 5.71
C LEU A 153 0.01 -5.43 6.58
N ARG A 154 1.24 -5.78 6.16
CA ARG A 154 2.15 -6.61 6.95
C ARG A 154 2.56 -5.91 8.25
N ALA A 155 2.93 -4.62 8.19
CA ALA A 155 3.24 -3.82 9.37
C ALA A 155 2.05 -3.70 10.33
N ALA A 156 0.82 -3.67 9.79
CA ALA A 156 -0.42 -3.69 10.56
C ALA A 156 -0.83 -5.09 11.08
N GLY A 157 0.01 -6.11 10.90
CA GLY A 157 -0.19 -7.46 11.42
C GLY A 157 -1.11 -8.36 10.60
N TYR A 158 -1.49 -7.98 9.38
CA TYR A 158 -2.31 -8.85 8.53
C TYR A 158 -1.48 -9.95 7.85
N PRO A 159 -2.01 -11.18 7.70
CA PRO A 159 -1.37 -12.24 6.92
C PRO A 159 -1.56 -11.99 5.41
N VAL A 160 -0.57 -11.36 4.76
CA VAL A 160 -0.66 -10.88 3.38
C VAL A 160 0.24 -11.66 2.45
N HIS A 161 -0.30 -11.99 1.28
CA HIS A 161 0.38 -12.58 0.13
C HIS A 161 0.25 -11.64 -1.08
N SER A 162 1.35 -11.41 -1.79
CA SER A 162 1.40 -10.58 -2.99
C SER A 162 1.54 -11.45 -4.24
N GLU A 163 0.71 -11.18 -5.25
CA GLU A 163 0.68 -11.96 -6.48
C GLU A 163 0.75 -11.08 -7.73
N TYR A 164 1.54 -11.53 -8.69
CA TYR A 164 1.58 -11.01 -10.06
C TYR A 164 0.93 -12.05 -10.99
N TYR A 165 -0.13 -11.66 -11.68
CA TYR A 165 -0.74 -12.50 -12.71
C TYR A 165 -0.04 -12.35 -14.04
N ILE A 166 0.48 -13.44 -14.58
CA ILE A 166 1.14 -13.49 -15.87
C ILE A 166 0.11 -13.91 -16.92
N ASN A 167 -0.25 -12.99 -17.80
CA ASN A 167 -1.08 -13.30 -18.98
C ASN A 167 -0.18 -13.93 -20.06
N ASP A 168 0.14 -15.21 -19.89
CA ASP A 168 1.02 -15.98 -20.78
C ASP A 168 0.26 -16.95 -21.70
N ALA A 169 -1.05 -16.77 -21.83
CA ALA A 169 -1.93 -17.52 -22.72
C ALA A 169 -2.67 -16.59 -23.70
N GLY A 170 -3.21 -17.18 -24.76
CA GLY A 170 -4.08 -16.48 -25.73
C GLY A 170 -3.36 -15.64 -26.78
N ASN A 171 -4.17 -14.88 -27.54
CA ASN A 171 -3.76 -14.22 -28.78
C ASN A 171 -2.63 -13.18 -28.64
N GLN A 172 -2.47 -12.56 -27.48
CA GLN A 172 -1.42 -11.54 -27.27
C GLN A 172 -0.03 -12.16 -27.34
N ILE A 173 0.14 -13.35 -26.76
CA ILE A 173 1.41 -14.07 -26.78
C ILE A 173 1.66 -14.68 -28.16
N ASP A 174 0.61 -15.10 -28.87
CA ASP A 174 0.73 -15.56 -30.25
C ASP A 174 1.15 -14.41 -31.18
N ASN A 175 0.60 -13.22 -31.01
CA ASN A 175 1.02 -12.01 -31.72
C ASN A 175 2.47 -11.62 -31.41
N LEU A 176 2.92 -11.77 -30.14
CA LEU A 176 4.32 -11.56 -29.76
C LEU A 176 5.24 -12.51 -30.52
N ALA A 177 4.92 -13.80 -30.52
CA ALA A 177 5.69 -14.81 -31.26
C ALA A 177 5.77 -14.52 -32.76
N ALA A 178 4.63 -14.13 -33.36
CA ALA A 178 4.55 -13.77 -34.79
C ALA A 178 5.39 -12.52 -35.11
N SER A 179 5.38 -11.52 -34.22
CA SER A 179 6.19 -10.30 -34.37
C SER A 179 7.69 -10.59 -34.31
N VAL A 180 8.10 -11.40 -33.33
CA VAL A 180 9.50 -11.84 -33.21
C VAL A 180 9.94 -12.66 -34.42
N ASN A 181 9.04 -13.56 -34.91
CA ASN A 181 9.31 -14.35 -36.11
C ASN A 181 9.52 -13.47 -37.35
N ALA A 182 8.68 -12.46 -37.56
CA ALA A 182 8.85 -11.54 -38.67
C ALA A 182 10.20 -10.81 -38.61
N ARG A 183 10.57 -10.28 -37.42
CA ARG A 183 11.87 -9.61 -37.21
C ARG A 183 13.07 -10.56 -37.38
N TYR A 184 12.96 -11.81 -36.91
CA TYR A 184 13.98 -12.82 -37.13
C TYR A 184 14.22 -13.09 -38.61
N LEU A 185 13.14 -13.27 -39.38
CA LEU A 185 13.23 -13.51 -40.84
C LEU A 185 13.82 -12.29 -41.57
N GLU A 186 13.39 -11.08 -41.23
CA GLU A 186 13.95 -9.82 -41.77
C GLU A 186 15.47 -9.72 -41.52
N LEU A 187 15.94 -10.00 -40.31
CA LEU A 187 17.37 -9.98 -39.94
C LEU A 187 18.21 -10.97 -40.75
N LEU A 188 17.61 -12.08 -41.15
CA LEU A 188 18.26 -13.12 -41.99
C LEU A 188 18.03 -12.89 -43.49
N GLY A 189 17.47 -11.76 -43.89
CA GLY A 189 17.25 -11.40 -45.31
C GLY A 189 16.16 -12.25 -45.99
N LYS A 190 15.22 -12.80 -45.24
CA LYS A 190 14.11 -13.60 -45.77
C LYS A 190 12.88 -12.69 -45.95
N GLU A 191 12.10 -12.95 -47.01
CA GLU A 191 10.83 -12.32 -47.22
C GLU A 191 9.84 -12.75 -46.14
N THR A 192 9.15 -11.76 -45.54
CA THR A 192 8.12 -12.00 -44.53
C THR A 192 7.09 -10.86 -44.57
N VAL A 193 5.89 -11.14 -44.09
CA VAL A 193 4.85 -10.13 -43.87
C VAL A 193 4.74 -9.90 -42.37
N PHE A 194 4.89 -8.66 -41.94
CA PHE A 194 4.72 -8.32 -40.54
C PHE A 194 3.25 -8.49 -40.15
N PRO A 195 2.92 -9.14 -39.00
CA PRO A 195 1.54 -9.39 -38.61
C PRO A 195 0.79 -8.07 -38.36
N GLU A 196 -0.48 -7.99 -38.81
CA GLU A 196 -1.32 -6.79 -38.69
C GLU A 196 -1.49 -6.32 -37.24
N ASN A 197 -1.64 -7.27 -36.30
CA ASN A 197 -1.73 -7.00 -34.86
C ASN A 197 -0.38 -7.20 -34.15
N GLY A 198 0.74 -7.04 -34.85
CA GLY A 198 2.07 -7.26 -34.33
C GLY A 198 2.60 -6.09 -33.48
N TYR A 199 3.56 -6.40 -32.64
CA TYR A 199 4.26 -5.42 -31.79
C TYR A 199 5.48 -4.85 -32.53
N HIS A 200 5.53 -3.52 -32.67
CA HIS A 200 6.56 -2.82 -33.47
C HIS A 200 7.74 -2.30 -32.64
N GLY A 201 7.70 -2.41 -31.32
CA GLY A 201 8.70 -1.86 -30.41
C GLY A 201 10.14 -2.33 -30.72
N ALA A 202 11.13 -1.49 -30.39
CA ALA A 202 12.53 -1.81 -30.54
C ALA A 202 12.95 -3.08 -29.78
N ASP A 203 12.31 -3.32 -28.67
CA ASP A 203 12.47 -4.49 -27.81
C ASP A 203 12.15 -5.82 -28.51
N ILE A 204 11.23 -5.82 -29.51
CA ILE A 204 10.94 -7.00 -30.34
C ILE A 204 12.08 -7.27 -31.31
N VAL A 205 12.67 -6.22 -31.89
CA VAL A 205 13.85 -6.33 -32.75
C VAL A 205 15.04 -6.88 -31.97
N ASP A 206 15.22 -6.40 -30.74
CA ASP A 206 16.33 -6.85 -29.88
C ASP A 206 16.15 -8.31 -29.42
N THR A 207 14.90 -8.76 -29.15
CA THR A 207 14.61 -10.17 -28.93
C THR A 207 14.99 -11.02 -30.15
N ALA A 208 14.61 -10.58 -31.35
CA ALA A 208 14.95 -11.30 -32.58
C ALA A 208 16.47 -11.35 -32.84
N LYS A 209 17.21 -10.25 -32.58
CA LYS A 209 18.68 -10.21 -32.64
C LYS A 209 19.31 -11.24 -31.71
N ARG A 210 18.86 -11.31 -30.46
CA ARG A 210 19.35 -12.29 -29.48
C ARG A 210 19.14 -13.73 -29.94
N ILE A 211 17.99 -14.03 -30.56
CA ILE A 211 17.75 -15.35 -31.15
C ILE A 211 18.77 -15.62 -32.26
N VAL A 212 19.04 -14.66 -33.14
CA VAL A 212 20.05 -14.80 -34.20
C VAL A 212 21.46 -14.96 -33.62
N GLU A 213 21.81 -14.22 -32.58
CA GLU A 213 23.12 -14.31 -31.92
C GLU A 213 23.35 -15.65 -31.23
N VAL A 214 22.32 -16.21 -30.60
CA VAL A 214 22.42 -17.49 -29.84
C VAL A 214 22.30 -18.70 -30.75
N ASP A 215 21.34 -18.71 -31.64
CA ASP A 215 20.93 -19.90 -32.41
C ASP A 215 21.12 -19.74 -33.93
N GLY A 216 21.50 -18.56 -34.44
CA GLY A 216 21.72 -18.29 -35.86
C GLY A 216 20.50 -18.65 -36.75
N GLU A 217 20.75 -19.40 -37.80
CA GLU A 217 19.72 -19.83 -38.78
C GLU A 217 18.98 -21.12 -38.39
N LYS A 218 19.21 -21.66 -37.20
CA LYS A 218 18.67 -22.97 -36.71
C LYS A 218 17.18 -23.10 -36.98
N TYR A 219 16.42 -22.06 -36.73
CA TYR A 219 14.96 -22.09 -36.83
C TYR A 219 14.41 -22.01 -38.27
N LEU A 220 15.25 -21.71 -39.26
CA LEU A 220 14.84 -21.75 -40.68
C LEU A 220 14.51 -23.14 -41.18
N SER A 221 15.07 -24.20 -40.56
CA SER A 221 14.81 -25.59 -40.89
C SER A 221 13.50 -26.14 -40.34
N LEU A 222 12.86 -25.40 -39.40
CA LEU A 222 11.60 -25.79 -38.78
C LEU A 222 10.40 -25.34 -39.58
N SER A 223 9.24 -26.01 -39.42
CA SER A 223 7.97 -25.46 -39.88
C SER A 223 7.67 -24.14 -39.20
N GLU A 224 6.81 -23.34 -39.82
CA GLU A 224 6.37 -22.04 -39.21
C GLU A 224 5.76 -22.24 -37.83
N GLU A 225 4.89 -23.23 -37.69
CA GLU A 225 4.24 -23.57 -36.41
C GLU A 225 5.28 -23.93 -35.33
N GLN A 226 6.26 -24.74 -35.64
CA GLN A 226 7.33 -25.11 -34.71
C GLN A 226 8.22 -23.92 -34.36
N ARG A 227 8.48 -23.03 -35.32
CA ARG A 227 9.27 -21.82 -35.12
C ARG A 227 8.52 -20.80 -34.24
N LEU A 228 7.24 -20.61 -34.52
CA LEU A 228 6.38 -19.75 -33.67
C LEU A 228 6.30 -20.27 -32.23
N ALA A 229 6.14 -21.58 -32.04
CA ALA A 229 6.16 -22.19 -30.71
C ALA A 229 7.49 -21.95 -29.97
N ALA A 230 8.63 -22.11 -30.67
CA ALA A 230 9.94 -21.84 -30.08
C ALA A 230 10.12 -20.35 -29.71
N PHE A 231 9.71 -19.44 -30.60
CA PHE A 231 9.84 -17.99 -30.35
C PHE A 231 8.86 -17.49 -29.29
N LYS A 232 7.69 -18.10 -29.17
CA LYS A 232 6.76 -17.88 -28.08
C LYS A 232 7.43 -18.09 -26.71
N GLU A 233 8.05 -19.24 -26.52
CA GLU A 233 8.71 -19.56 -25.24
C GLU A 233 9.95 -18.69 -25.00
N PHE A 234 10.75 -18.45 -26.06
CA PHE A 234 11.93 -17.60 -25.94
C PHE A 234 11.56 -16.15 -25.54
N ALA A 235 10.65 -15.54 -26.30
CA ALA A 235 10.22 -14.16 -26.05
C ALA A 235 9.55 -14.00 -24.67
N LEU A 236 8.67 -14.94 -24.31
CA LEU A 236 7.99 -14.90 -23.02
C LEU A 236 8.99 -14.99 -21.86
N LYS A 237 9.94 -15.93 -21.92
CA LYS A 237 10.98 -16.09 -20.89
C LYS A 237 11.81 -14.79 -20.73
N GLU A 238 12.20 -14.20 -21.85
CA GLU A 238 12.98 -12.97 -21.87
C GLU A 238 12.19 -11.78 -21.28
N LYS A 239 10.95 -11.58 -21.77
CA LYS A 239 10.10 -10.47 -21.28
C LYS A 239 9.77 -10.61 -19.79
N LEU A 240 9.51 -11.83 -19.31
CA LEU A 240 9.29 -12.06 -17.88
C LEU A 240 10.54 -11.81 -17.04
N ALA A 241 11.73 -12.15 -17.56
CA ALA A 241 12.98 -11.83 -16.87
C ALA A 241 13.17 -10.31 -16.74
N GLN A 242 12.95 -9.57 -17.84
CA GLN A 242 13.02 -8.11 -17.85
C GLN A 242 12.02 -7.48 -16.88
N LEU A 243 10.74 -7.92 -16.89
CA LEU A 243 9.72 -7.41 -15.96
C LEU A 243 10.13 -7.62 -14.49
N LYS A 244 10.72 -8.76 -14.16
CA LYS A 244 11.21 -9.05 -12.80
C LYS A 244 12.39 -8.17 -12.43
N GLU A 245 13.32 -7.93 -13.33
CA GLU A 245 14.47 -7.07 -13.12
C GLU A 245 14.03 -5.61 -12.93
N ASP A 246 13.14 -5.09 -13.77
CA ASP A 246 12.62 -3.71 -13.69
C ASP A 246 11.88 -3.48 -12.36
N LEU A 247 11.03 -4.44 -11.95
CA LEU A 247 10.30 -4.36 -10.70
C LEU A 247 11.23 -4.48 -9.48
N ALA A 248 12.24 -5.35 -9.55
CA ALA A 248 13.25 -5.46 -8.47
C ALA A 248 14.07 -4.18 -8.34
N ALA A 249 14.49 -3.54 -9.45
CA ALA A 249 15.16 -2.25 -9.47
C ALA A 249 14.28 -1.13 -8.88
N PHE A 250 12.95 -1.32 -8.95
CA PHE A 250 11.97 -0.42 -8.35
C PHE A 250 11.58 -0.80 -6.91
N ASN A 251 12.33 -1.69 -6.25
CA ASN A 251 12.04 -2.23 -4.91
C ASN A 251 10.66 -2.90 -4.80
N VAL A 252 10.25 -3.63 -5.83
CA VAL A 252 8.99 -4.37 -5.88
C VAL A 252 9.26 -5.84 -6.10
N THR A 253 8.75 -6.67 -5.18
CA THR A 253 8.84 -8.13 -5.24
C THR A 253 7.47 -8.74 -4.97
N PHE A 254 7.26 -9.96 -5.46
CA PHE A 254 6.02 -10.72 -5.28
C PHE A 254 6.32 -12.04 -4.61
N ASP A 255 5.40 -12.50 -3.77
CA ASP A 255 5.47 -13.84 -3.18
C ASP A 255 5.20 -14.90 -4.24
N GLU A 256 4.34 -14.59 -5.24
CA GLU A 256 4.01 -15.50 -6.33
C GLU A 256 3.88 -14.78 -7.68
N TRP A 257 4.36 -15.46 -8.72
CA TRP A 257 4.16 -15.13 -10.13
C TRP A 257 3.26 -16.20 -10.74
N PHE A 258 1.95 -15.92 -10.77
CA PHE A 258 0.93 -16.87 -11.18
C PHE A 258 0.77 -16.89 -12.71
N SER A 259 0.96 -18.06 -13.33
CA SER A 259 0.81 -18.23 -14.78
C SER A 259 -0.62 -18.59 -15.17
N GLU A 260 -1.23 -17.82 -16.07
CA GLU A 260 -2.56 -18.10 -16.62
C GLU A 260 -2.66 -19.48 -17.27
N ARG A 261 -1.56 -19.97 -17.89
CA ARG A 261 -1.52 -21.29 -18.51
C ARG A 261 -1.93 -22.40 -17.54
N THR A 262 -1.69 -22.24 -16.25
CA THR A 262 -2.06 -23.24 -15.22
C THR A 262 -3.58 -23.39 -15.06
N LEU A 263 -4.36 -22.43 -15.54
CA LEU A 263 -5.82 -22.48 -15.52
C LEU A 263 -6.41 -23.19 -16.75
N HIS A 264 -5.66 -23.26 -17.83
CA HIS A 264 -6.12 -23.78 -19.11
C HIS A 264 -5.74 -25.24 -19.37
N PRO A 265 -6.65 -26.03 -19.94
CA PRO A 265 -8.07 -25.72 -20.14
C PRO A 265 -8.96 -26.15 -18.96
N GLU A 266 -8.41 -26.90 -17.97
CA GLU A 266 -9.19 -27.65 -16.98
C GLU A 266 -9.93 -26.73 -16.02
N ALA A 267 -9.24 -25.79 -15.34
CA ALA A 267 -9.85 -24.93 -14.34
C ALA A 267 -10.90 -23.98 -14.94
N VAL A 268 -10.67 -23.51 -16.18
CA VAL A 268 -11.65 -22.66 -16.89
C VAL A 268 -12.90 -23.46 -17.21
N ARG A 269 -12.77 -24.71 -17.70
CA ARG A 269 -13.91 -25.57 -17.98
C ARG A 269 -14.68 -25.94 -16.72
N ASP A 270 -13.98 -26.25 -15.65
CA ASP A 270 -14.57 -26.62 -14.35
C ASP A 270 -15.35 -25.43 -13.75
N ALA A 271 -14.81 -24.22 -13.84
CA ALA A 271 -15.54 -23.01 -13.41
C ALA A 271 -16.84 -22.80 -14.19
N CYS A 272 -16.80 -22.93 -15.53
CA CYS A 272 -18.00 -22.84 -16.38
C CYS A 272 -18.99 -23.99 -16.10
N GLN A 273 -18.50 -25.21 -15.86
CA GLN A 273 -19.34 -26.36 -15.52
C GLN A 273 -20.03 -26.16 -14.16
N THR A 274 -19.30 -25.67 -13.17
CA THR A 274 -19.87 -25.32 -11.85
C THR A 274 -21.00 -24.30 -11.96
N LEU A 275 -20.82 -23.25 -12.78
CA LEU A 275 -21.86 -22.26 -13.05
C LEU A 275 -23.09 -22.91 -13.73
N LYS A 276 -22.88 -23.87 -14.63
CA LYS A 276 -23.96 -24.61 -15.31
C LYS A 276 -24.74 -25.49 -14.33
N GLU A 277 -24.06 -26.23 -13.46
CA GLU A 277 -24.68 -27.09 -12.43
C GLU A 277 -25.50 -26.27 -11.44
N LYS A 278 -25.04 -25.06 -11.12
CA LYS A 278 -25.77 -24.11 -10.27
C LYS A 278 -26.91 -23.37 -11.01
N GLY A 279 -27.12 -23.61 -12.31
CA GLY A 279 -28.15 -22.95 -13.13
C GLY A 279 -27.92 -21.43 -13.34
N LYS A 280 -26.64 -20.99 -13.25
CA LYS A 280 -26.26 -19.60 -13.34
C LYS A 280 -25.88 -19.15 -14.76
N VAL A 281 -25.90 -20.07 -15.71
CA VAL A 281 -25.65 -19.82 -17.13
C VAL A 281 -26.79 -20.37 -17.98
N TYR A 282 -26.89 -19.89 -19.22
CA TYR A 282 -27.85 -20.35 -20.22
C TYR A 282 -27.24 -20.31 -21.61
N ASP A 283 -27.74 -21.18 -22.49
CA ASP A 283 -27.35 -21.22 -23.90
C ASP A 283 -28.20 -20.21 -24.72
N LYS A 284 -27.54 -19.38 -25.51
CA LYS A 284 -28.16 -18.45 -26.45
C LYS A 284 -27.24 -18.23 -27.65
N ASP A 285 -27.80 -18.37 -28.85
CA ASP A 285 -27.11 -18.17 -30.14
C ASP A 285 -25.81 -19.01 -30.25
N GLY A 286 -25.82 -20.22 -29.72
CA GLY A 286 -24.66 -21.14 -29.70
C GLY A 286 -23.61 -20.81 -28.64
N ALA A 287 -23.72 -19.71 -27.91
CA ALA A 287 -22.81 -19.30 -26.88
C ALA A 287 -23.37 -19.55 -25.47
N LEU A 288 -22.49 -19.74 -24.47
CA LEU A 288 -22.86 -19.87 -23.06
C LEU A 288 -22.79 -18.51 -22.36
N TRP A 289 -23.90 -18.09 -21.79
CA TRP A 289 -24.07 -16.78 -21.16
C TRP A 289 -24.24 -16.90 -19.65
N LEU A 290 -23.47 -16.11 -18.89
CA LEU A 290 -23.62 -15.93 -17.43
C LEU A 290 -24.78 -14.96 -17.17
N ARG A 291 -25.70 -15.33 -16.26
CA ARG A 291 -26.78 -14.46 -15.73
C ARG A 291 -26.22 -13.43 -14.77
N SER A 292 -25.31 -12.58 -15.22
CA SER A 292 -24.62 -11.62 -14.35
C SER A 292 -25.55 -10.49 -13.90
N THR A 293 -26.65 -10.24 -14.62
CA THR A 293 -27.69 -9.29 -14.22
C THR A 293 -28.38 -9.69 -12.91
N ASP A 294 -28.50 -10.98 -12.61
CA ASP A 294 -29.05 -11.47 -11.33
C ASP A 294 -28.20 -11.05 -10.12
N TYR A 295 -26.97 -10.58 -10.37
CA TYR A 295 -25.96 -10.22 -9.37
C TYR A 295 -25.46 -8.77 -9.48
N GLY A 296 -26.20 -7.91 -10.21
CA GLY A 296 -25.95 -6.47 -10.27
C GLY A 296 -25.03 -6.00 -11.40
N ASP A 297 -24.72 -6.83 -12.41
CA ASP A 297 -24.10 -6.38 -13.65
C ASP A 297 -25.15 -5.71 -14.56
N ASP A 298 -24.73 -4.86 -15.48
CA ASP A 298 -25.60 -4.12 -16.40
C ASP A 298 -26.22 -4.99 -17.50
N LYS A 299 -25.58 -6.12 -17.84
CA LYS A 299 -26.07 -7.10 -18.82
C LYS A 299 -25.42 -8.47 -18.59
N ASP A 300 -26.07 -9.53 -19.08
CA ASP A 300 -25.50 -10.87 -19.11
C ASP A 300 -24.26 -10.96 -20.00
N ARG A 301 -23.34 -11.86 -19.65
CA ARG A 301 -22.02 -11.95 -20.28
C ARG A 301 -21.75 -13.31 -20.88
N VAL A 302 -21.15 -13.32 -22.06
CA VAL A 302 -20.66 -14.56 -22.68
C VAL A 302 -19.45 -15.08 -21.92
N VAL A 303 -19.49 -16.32 -21.49
CA VAL A 303 -18.35 -17.04 -20.88
C VAL A 303 -17.70 -18.04 -21.85
N ILE A 304 -18.51 -18.65 -22.74
CA ILE A 304 -18.01 -19.48 -23.84
C ILE A 304 -18.67 -18.99 -25.14
N ARG A 305 -17.87 -18.72 -26.16
CA ARG A 305 -18.33 -18.26 -27.46
C ARG A 305 -19.01 -19.39 -28.23
N ASP A 306 -19.73 -19.02 -29.31
CA ASP A 306 -20.38 -19.96 -30.23
C ASP A 306 -19.43 -21.00 -30.87
N ASN A 307 -18.16 -20.64 -31.03
CA ASN A 307 -17.11 -21.55 -31.49
C ASN A 307 -16.51 -22.45 -30.39
N GLY A 308 -17.06 -22.43 -29.17
CA GLY A 308 -16.62 -23.22 -28.03
C GLY A 308 -15.39 -22.69 -27.31
N VAL A 309 -14.85 -21.51 -27.69
CA VAL A 309 -13.68 -20.90 -27.08
C VAL A 309 -14.10 -20.06 -25.86
N PRO A 310 -13.50 -20.28 -24.66
CA PRO A 310 -13.74 -19.44 -23.49
C PRO A 310 -13.36 -17.97 -23.75
N THR A 311 -14.09 -17.07 -23.10
CA THR A 311 -13.76 -15.64 -23.11
C THR A 311 -12.74 -15.31 -22.01
N TYR A 312 -12.17 -14.10 -22.04
CA TYR A 312 -11.32 -13.61 -20.95
C TYR A 312 -12.05 -13.66 -19.59
N LEU A 313 -13.35 -13.35 -19.58
CA LEU A 313 -14.15 -13.44 -18.36
C LEU A 313 -14.16 -14.87 -17.77
N ALA A 314 -14.19 -15.91 -18.59
CA ALA A 314 -14.14 -17.29 -18.11
C ALA A 314 -12.79 -17.61 -17.42
N ALA A 315 -11.68 -17.10 -17.95
CA ALA A 315 -10.36 -17.22 -17.34
C ALA A 315 -10.29 -16.44 -16.01
N ASP A 316 -10.81 -15.21 -15.98
CA ASP A 316 -10.87 -14.40 -14.76
C ASP A 316 -11.74 -15.05 -13.67
N ILE A 317 -12.86 -15.66 -14.05
CA ILE A 317 -13.71 -16.43 -13.12
C ILE A 317 -12.92 -17.58 -12.51
N ALA A 318 -12.23 -18.35 -13.34
CA ALA A 318 -11.42 -19.48 -12.88
C ALA A 318 -10.26 -19.03 -11.98
N TYR A 319 -9.64 -17.90 -12.32
CA TYR A 319 -8.53 -17.35 -11.54
C TYR A 319 -8.98 -16.85 -10.16
N HIS A 320 -10.04 -16.05 -10.08
CA HIS A 320 -10.54 -15.58 -8.78
C HIS A 320 -11.07 -16.73 -7.91
N ARG A 321 -11.72 -17.73 -8.52
CA ARG A 321 -12.09 -18.96 -7.83
C ARG A 321 -10.85 -19.69 -7.28
N ASN A 322 -9.80 -19.82 -8.07
CA ASN A 322 -8.53 -20.44 -7.66
C ASN A 322 -7.93 -19.73 -6.45
N LYS A 323 -7.92 -18.39 -6.41
CA LYS A 323 -7.46 -17.63 -5.25
C LYS A 323 -8.23 -18.00 -3.97
N LEU A 324 -9.55 -18.05 -4.03
CA LEU A 324 -10.41 -18.40 -2.90
C LEU A 324 -10.20 -19.87 -2.47
N GLU A 325 -10.05 -20.79 -3.42
CA GLU A 325 -9.77 -22.21 -3.15
C GLU A 325 -8.37 -22.45 -2.55
N ARG A 326 -7.39 -21.59 -2.84
CA ARG A 326 -6.07 -21.54 -2.16
C ARG A 326 -6.15 -21.02 -0.72
N GLY A 327 -7.35 -20.68 -0.24
CA GLY A 327 -7.62 -20.28 1.15
C GLY A 327 -7.39 -18.79 1.45
N PHE A 328 -7.38 -17.93 0.43
CA PHE A 328 -7.40 -16.50 0.64
C PHE A 328 -8.84 -16.05 0.88
N GLY A 329 -9.12 -15.52 2.07
CA GLY A 329 -10.48 -15.11 2.43
C GLY A 329 -10.83 -13.69 2.01
N HIS A 330 -9.83 -12.87 1.67
CA HIS A 330 -10.01 -11.51 1.17
C HIS A 330 -9.02 -11.23 0.03
N LEU A 331 -9.55 -10.78 -1.10
CA LEU A 331 -8.79 -10.48 -2.32
C LEU A 331 -8.81 -8.98 -2.55
N ILE A 332 -7.64 -8.38 -2.74
CA ILE A 332 -7.48 -6.97 -3.11
C ILE A 332 -6.82 -6.93 -4.48
N ASN A 333 -7.52 -6.45 -5.49
CA ASN A 333 -6.97 -6.24 -6.83
C ASN A 333 -6.78 -4.74 -7.08
N ILE A 334 -5.61 -4.34 -7.57
CA ILE A 334 -5.32 -2.95 -7.94
C ILE A 334 -5.35 -2.86 -9.47
N TRP A 335 -6.38 -2.20 -10.00
CA TRP A 335 -6.61 -2.06 -11.44
C TRP A 335 -6.52 -0.61 -11.89
N GLY A 336 -6.21 -0.37 -13.16
CA GLY A 336 -6.36 0.94 -13.78
C GLY A 336 -7.81 1.41 -13.78
N ALA A 337 -8.03 2.71 -13.71
CA ALA A 337 -9.38 3.30 -13.68
C ALA A 337 -10.23 2.98 -14.92
N ASP A 338 -9.59 2.65 -16.04
CA ASP A 338 -10.23 2.18 -17.27
C ASP A 338 -10.97 0.84 -17.10
N HIS A 339 -10.63 0.05 -16.08
CA HIS A 339 -11.30 -1.20 -15.73
C HIS A 339 -12.52 -1.03 -14.81
N HIS A 340 -12.97 0.21 -14.51
CA HIS A 340 -14.09 0.46 -13.60
C HIS A 340 -15.34 -0.37 -13.94
N GLY A 341 -15.73 -0.44 -15.22
CA GLY A 341 -16.91 -1.21 -15.68
C GLY A 341 -16.74 -2.74 -15.57
N TYR A 342 -15.53 -3.22 -15.30
CA TYR A 342 -15.24 -4.66 -15.18
C TYR A 342 -15.45 -5.18 -13.75
N VAL A 343 -15.41 -4.30 -12.75
CA VAL A 343 -15.51 -4.67 -11.32
C VAL A 343 -16.82 -5.40 -11.01
N CYS A 344 -17.96 -4.80 -11.40
CA CYS A 344 -19.28 -5.40 -11.15
C CYS A 344 -19.41 -6.77 -11.82
N ARG A 345 -18.83 -6.95 -13.00
CA ARG A 345 -18.84 -8.19 -13.78
C ARG A 345 -18.14 -9.34 -13.06
N VAL A 346 -16.94 -9.10 -12.53
CA VAL A 346 -16.20 -10.13 -11.79
C VAL A 346 -16.87 -10.44 -10.45
N LYS A 347 -17.35 -9.43 -9.74
CA LYS A 347 -18.12 -9.62 -8.49
C LYS A 347 -19.41 -10.43 -8.72
N ALA A 348 -20.14 -10.15 -9.79
CA ALA A 348 -21.33 -10.91 -10.19
C ALA A 348 -20.99 -12.39 -10.45
N ALA A 349 -19.86 -12.65 -11.12
CA ALA A 349 -19.42 -14.00 -11.41
C ALA A 349 -19.06 -14.77 -10.12
N LEU A 350 -18.36 -14.15 -9.17
CA LEU A 350 -18.06 -14.74 -7.88
C LEU A 350 -19.33 -15.04 -7.07
N ALA A 351 -20.30 -14.12 -7.06
CA ALA A 351 -21.59 -14.33 -6.43
C ALA A 351 -22.37 -15.49 -7.07
N ALA A 352 -22.32 -15.62 -8.38
CA ALA A 352 -22.91 -16.74 -9.12
C ALA A 352 -22.26 -18.08 -8.75
N LEU A 353 -20.97 -18.11 -8.46
CA LEU A 353 -20.26 -19.27 -7.92
C LEU A 353 -20.60 -19.57 -6.45
N GLY A 354 -21.20 -18.63 -5.72
CA GLY A 354 -21.61 -18.78 -4.32
C GLY A 354 -20.62 -18.19 -3.32
N TYR A 355 -19.67 -17.39 -3.77
CA TYR A 355 -18.78 -16.60 -2.91
C TYR A 355 -19.42 -15.26 -2.54
N ALA A 356 -19.04 -14.71 -1.40
CA ALA A 356 -19.49 -13.37 -1.00
C ALA A 356 -18.78 -12.29 -1.85
N PRO A 357 -19.50 -11.38 -2.51
CA PRO A 357 -18.89 -10.34 -3.36
C PRO A 357 -17.91 -9.42 -2.61
N GLU A 358 -18.07 -9.31 -1.29
CA GLU A 358 -17.22 -8.54 -0.38
C GLU A 358 -15.83 -9.17 -0.20
N GLN A 359 -15.66 -10.44 -0.55
CA GLN A 359 -14.33 -11.09 -0.55
C GLN A 359 -13.41 -10.52 -1.62
N LEU A 360 -13.95 -9.84 -2.64
CA LEU A 360 -13.19 -9.12 -3.63
C LEU A 360 -13.30 -7.60 -3.43
N GLU A 361 -12.22 -6.97 -3.06
CA GLU A 361 -12.03 -5.52 -3.03
C GLU A 361 -11.22 -5.10 -4.27
N VAL A 362 -11.71 -4.14 -5.03
CA VAL A 362 -10.99 -3.62 -6.20
C VAL A 362 -10.66 -2.15 -5.96
N LEU A 363 -9.38 -1.84 -5.98
CA LEU A 363 -8.85 -0.49 -5.85
C LEU A 363 -8.54 0.05 -7.25
N LEU A 364 -9.16 1.17 -7.63
CA LEU A 364 -9.00 1.77 -8.96
C LEU A 364 -7.94 2.86 -8.92
N LEU A 365 -6.88 2.67 -9.70
CA LEU A 365 -5.74 3.56 -9.77
C LEU A 365 -5.91 4.58 -10.90
N GLN A 366 -5.86 5.88 -10.56
CA GLN A 366 -5.96 6.96 -11.53
C GLN A 366 -4.65 7.17 -12.31
N MET A 367 -4.79 7.84 -13.46
CA MET A 367 -3.69 8.11 -14.40
C MET A 367 -2.60 8.99 -13.79
N VAL A 368 -1.39 8.88 -14.37
CA VAL A 368 -0.23 9.72 -14.08
C VAL A 368 0.06 10.59 -15.29
N SER A 369 0.29 11.87 -15.05
CA SER A 369 0.78 12.82 -16.05
C SER A 369 2.18 13.30 -15.61
N LEU A 370 3.15 13.20 -16.50
CA LEU A 370 4.51 13.68 -16.24
C LEU A 370 4.64 15.13 -16.70
N TYR A 371 5.29 15.96 -15.87
CA TYR A 371 5.56 17.36 -16.19
C TYR A 371 7.06 17.65 -16.09
N ARG A 372 7.54 18.51 -17.00
CA ARG A 372 8.92 19.04 -17.02
C ARG A 372 8.87 20.52 -17.40
N GLY A 373 9.42 21.39 -16.55
CA GLY A 373 9.35 22.85 -16.76
C GLY A 373 7.92 23.37 -16.81
N GLY A 374 6.96 22.70 -16.15
CA GLY A 374 5.53 23.02 -16.21
C GLY A 374 4.81 22.52 -17.46
N GLU A 375 5.49 21.85 -18.40
CA GLU A 375 4.92 21.32 -19.62
C GLU A 375 4.71 19.81 -19.53
N LEU A 376 3.58 19.33 -20.11
CA LEU A 376 3.23 17.91 -20.14
C LEU A 376 4.20 17.12 -21.05
N VAL A 377 4.82 16.10 -20.49
CA VAL A 377 5.66 15.13 -21.22
C VAL A 377 4.75 14.02 -21.77
N LYS A 378 4.48 14.04 -23.07
CA LYS A 378 3.55 13.11 -23.72
C LYS A 378 4.19 11.78 -24.14
N MET A 379 5.47 11.82 -24.50
CA MET A 379 6.18 10.67 -25.08
C MET A 379 7.62 10.61 -24.60
N SER A 380 8.17 9.42 -24.54
CA SER A 380 9.59 9.19 -24.36
C SER A 380 10.39 9.80 -25.51
N LYS A 381 11.49 10.50 -25.20
CA LYS A 381 12.42 11.01 -26.21
C LYS A 381 13.20 9.88 -26.90
N ARG A 382 13.30 8.72 -26.25
CA ARG A 382 14.11 7.57 -26.66
C ARG A 382 13.33 6.66 -27.60
N THR A 383 12.04 6.40 -27.31
CA THR A 383 11.22 5.43 -28.03
C THR A 383 10.12 6.04 -28.88
N GLY A 384 9.75 7.31 -28.63
CA GLY A 384 8.57 7.94 -29.26
C GLY A 384 7.23 7.39 -28.77
N GLU A 385 7.25 6.52 -27.77
CA GLU A 385 6.11 5.91 -27.11
C GLU A 385 5.91 6.47 -25.69
N SER A 386 5.16 5.80 -24.83
CA SER A 386 5.02 6.18 -23.43
C SER A 386 6.36 6.11 -22.70
N VAL A 387 6.62 7.04 -21.77
CA VAL A 387 7.81 6.99 -20.91
C VAL A 387 7.83 5.70 -20.12
N THR A 388 8.94 4.95 -20.18
CA THR A 388 9.09 3.69 -19.45
C THR A 388 9.40 3.92 -17.97
N LEU A 389 9.17 2.88 -17.16
CA LEU A 389 9.55 2.91 -15.74
C LEU A 389 11.07 3.02 -15.59
N GLU A 390 11.83 2.30 -16.43
CA GLU A 390 13.31 2.36 -16.47
C GLU A 390 13.80 3.79 -16.72
N GLU A 391 13.28 4.48 -17.75
CA GLU A 391 13.63 5.87 -18.06
C GLU A 391 13.31 6.81 -16.89
N LEU A 392 12.18 6.60 -16.20
CA LEU A 392 11.82 7.40 -15.03
C LEU A 392 12.81 7.17 -13.89
N ILE A 393 13.16 5.91 -13.59
CA ILE A 393 14.12 5.57 -12.54
C ILE A 393 15.51 6.12 -12.86
N GLU A 394 15.96 6.02 -14.11
CA GLU A 394 17.22 6.61 -14.55
C GLU A 394 17.25 8.13 -14.35
N GLU A 395 16.13 8.81 -14.56
CA GLU A 395 16.05 10.26 -14.49
C GLU A 395 15.93 10.81 -13.07
N VAL A 396 15.07 10.23 -12.22
CA VAL A 396 14.74 10.79 -10.89
C VAL A 396 15.22 9.91 -9.73
N GLY A 397 15.62 8.69 -9.99
CA GLY A 397 15.94 7.67 -8.97
C GLY A 397 14.72 6.96 -8.41
N THR A 398 14.93 5.73 -7.91
CA THR A 398 13.87 4.87 -7.37
C THR A 398 13.12 5.53 -6.21
N ASP A 399 13.83 6.11 -5.25
CA ASP A 399 13.23 6.68 -4.03
C ASP A 399 12.31 7.86 -4.33
N ALA A 400 12.74 8.78 -5.20
CA ALA A 400 11.93 9.91 -5.62
C ALA A 400 10.71 9.45 -6.43
N ALA A 401 10.91 8.55 -7.41
CA ALA A 401 9.80 8.01 -8.20
C ALA A 401 8.74 7.37 -7.30
N ARG A 402 9.15 6.52 -6.33
CA ARG A 402 8.23 5.87 -5.39
C ARG A 402 7.50 6.89 -4.53
N TYR A 403 8.21 7.84 -3.92
CA TYR A 403 7.57 8.82 -3.05
C TYR A 403 6.51 9.65 -3.79
N PHE A 404 6.85 10.15 -4.98
CA PHE A 404 5.93 10.96 -5.78
C PHE A 404 4.69 10.16 -6.21
N PHE A 405 4.81 8.88 -6.51
CA PHE A 405 3.65 8.01 -6.76
C PHE A 405 2.78 7.79 -5.53
N LEU A 406 3.38 7.82 -4.33
CA LEU A 406 2.73 7.50 -3.06
C LEU A 406 2.22 8.73 -2.29
N MET A 407 2.59 9.95 -2.68
CA MET A 407 2.20 11.15 -1.93
C MET A 407 0.73 11.54 -2.08
N ARG A 408 0.02 10.95 -3.03
CA ARG A 408 -1.41 11.18 -3.30
C ARG A 408 -2.19 9.88 -3.16
N SER A 409 -3.48 10.00 -2.84
CA SER A 409 -4.39 8.84 -2.83
C SER A 409 -4.46 8.18 -4.21
N LEU A 410 -4.70 6.87 -4.23
CA LEU A 410 -4.71 6.09 -5.47
C LEU A 410 -5.82 6.51 -6.46
N ASP A 411 -6.95 7.00 -5.93
CA ASP A 411 -8.12 7.45 -6.67
C ASP A 411 -8.02 8.90 -7.19
N SER A 412 -6.94 9.61 -6.89
CA SER A 412 -6.66 10.94 -7.41
C SER A 412 -5.74 10.90 -8.62
N GLN A 413 -5.96 11.78 -9.59
CA GLN A 413 -4.98 12.01 -10.65
C GLN A 413 -3.67 12.51 -10.07
N LEU A 414 -2.56 12.12 -10.67
CA LEU A 414 -1.23 12.46 -10.23
C LEU A 414 -0.48 13.24 -11.31
N ASP A 415 -0.19 14.50 -11.01
CA ASP A 415 0.76 15.30 -11.76
C ASP A 415 2.15 15.10 -11.14
N PHE A 416 3.04 14.43 -11.88
CA PHE A 416 4.37 14.10 -11.46
C PHE A 416 5.36 15.12 -12.01
N ASP A 417 5.90 15.97 -11.14
CA ASP A 417 6.90 16.97 -11.48
C ASP A 417 8.31 16.36 -11.46
N LEU A 418 8.88 16.16 -12.66
CA LEU A 418 10.22 15.57 -12.85
C LEU A 418 11.34 16.48 -12.30
N ASP A 419 11.20 17.79 -12.41
CA ASP A 419 12.22 18.72 -11.95
C ASP A 419 12.27 18.79 -10.44
N LEU A 420 11.09 18.82 -9.79
CA LEU A 420 10.98 18.74 -8.34
C LEU A 420 11.52 17.41 -7.81
N ALA A 421 11.18 16.29 -8.44
CA ALA A 421 11.63 14.96 -8.04
C ALA A 421 13.17 14.79 -8.10
N LYS A 422 13.84 15.52 -9.00
CA LYS A 422 15.33 15.53 -9.14
C LYS A 422 16.00 16.51 -8.18
N SER A 423 15.26 17.45 -7.60
CA SER A 423 15.90 18.51 -6.82
C SER A 423 16.45 17.99 -5.48
N HIS A 424 17.67 18.43 -5.17
CA HIS A 424 18.33 18.19 -3.88
C HIS A 424 18.06 19.37 -2.92
N SER A 425 16.79 19.65 -2.67
CA SER A 425 16.36 20.78 -1.85
C SER A 425 15.25 20.38 -0.87
N ASN A 426 15.00 21.23 0.11
CA ASN A 426 13.92 21.01 1.08
C ASN A 426 12.51 21.07 0.45
N GLU A 427 12.38 21.54 -0.79
CA GLU A 427 11.13 21.52 -1.54
C GLU A 427 10.79 20.11 -2.02
N ASN A 428 11.80 19.27 -2.25
CA ASN A 428 11.61 17.86 -2.58
C ASN A 428 11.29 17.07 -1.30
N PRO A 429 10.06 16.56 -1.14
CA PRO A 429 9.63 15.98 0.13
C PRO A 429 10.39 14.69 0.49
N VAL A 430 10.81 13.86 -0.48
CA VAL A 430 11.59 12.67 -0.17
C VAL A 430 13.00 13.04 0.29
N TYR A 431 13.62 14.00 -0.36
CA TYR A 431 14.92 14.53 0.07
C TYR A 431 14.84 15.09 1.50
N TYR A 432 13.79 15.85 1.80
CA TYR A 432 13.55 16.43 3.13
C TYR A 432 13.46 15.37 4.24
N ILE A 433 12.75 14.26 3.99
CA ILE A 433 12.62 13.15 4.94
C ILE A 433 13.95 12.42 5.10
N GLN A 434 14.60 12.07 3.99
CA GLN A 434 15.89 11.36 3.99
C GLN A 434 16.98 12.20 4.66
N TYR A 435 16.97 13.52 4.45
CA TYR A 435 17.87 14.44 5.11
C TYR A 435 17.67 14.47 6.63
N ALA A 436 16.43 14.38 7.11
CA ALA A 436 16.16 14.23 8.56
C ALA A 436 16.84 12.96 9.11
N HIS A 437 16.66 11.81 8.45
CA HIS A 437 17.27 10.54 8.85
C HIS A 437 18.80 10.60 8.83
N ALA A 438 19.40 11.12 7.78
CA ALA A 438 20.86 11.27 7.65
C ALA A 438 21.44 12.25 8.69
N ARG A 439 20.71 13.34 8.99
CA ARG A 439 21.10 14.30 10.03
C ARG A 439 21.09 13.67 11.41
N ILE A 440 20.08 12.88 11.78
CA ILE A 440 20.04 12.14 13.02
C ILE A 440 21.25 11.18 13.12
N SER A 441 21.54 10.45 12.04
CA SER A 441 22.71 9.58 11.98
C SER A 441 24.03 10.34 12.17
N SER A 442 24.11 11.59 11.68
CA SER A 442 25.26 12.47 11.94
C SER A 442 25.36 12.93 13.40
N ILE A 443 24.23 13.17 14.07
CA ILE A 443 24.21 13.53 15.51
C ILE A 443 24.81 12.40 16.34
N PHE A 444 24.50 11.14 16.02
CA PHE A 444 25.09 9.99 16.73
C PHE A 444 26.61 9.89 16.55
N ARG A 445 27.09 10.17 15.32
CA ARG A 445 28.56 10.23 15.09
C ARG A 445 29.21 11.34 15.91
N GLN A 446 28.62 12.54 15.95
CA GLN A 446 29.11 13.65 16.76
C GLN A 446 29.08 13.35 18.27
N ALA A 447 28.06 12.66 18.76
CA ALA A 447 27.97 12.24 20.16
C ALA A 447 29.09 11.22 20.49
N ALA A 448 29.36 10.26 19.63
CA ALA A 448 30.45 9.30 19.78
C ALA A 448 31.83 9.99 19.79
N ASP A 449 32.06 10.93 18.86
CA ASP A 449 33.30 11.72 18.81
C ASP A 449 33.50 12.58 20.07
N ALA A 450 32.39 13.02 20.68
CA ALA A 450 32.40 13.77 21.94
C ALA A 450 32.51 12.85 23.20
N GLY A 451 32.62 11.53 23.03
CA GLY A 451 32.70 10.57 24.14
C GLY A 451 31.41 10.41 24.95
N ILE A 452 30.25 10.74 24.35
CA ILE A 452 28.94 10.59 25.02
C ILE A 452 28.48 9.15 24.84
N GLU A 453 28.36 8.41 25.95
CA GLU A 453 27.80 7.06 25.94
C GLU A 453 26.28 7.09 25.70
N THR A 454 25.80 6.32 24.70
CA THR A 454 24.39 6.24 24.32
C THR A 454 23.65 5.06 24.95
N GLY A 455 24.28 4.33 25.90
CA GLY A 455 23.76 3.07 26.46
C GLY A 455 23.15 3.15 27.86
N GLY A 456 23.04 4.34 28.48
CA GLY A 456 22.44 4.51 29.80
C GLY A 456 20.91 4.56 29.75
N THR A 457 20.26 4.50 30.95
CA THR A 457 18.81 4.74 31.06
C THR A 457 18.52 6.23 30.91
N PRO A 458 17.82 6.67 29.84
CA PRO A 458 17.58 8.09 29.60
C PRO A 458 16.61 8.69 30.63
N GLU A 459 16.92 9.90 31.13
CA GLU A 459 16.03 10.67 31.99
C GLU A 459 15.03 11.47 31.13
N PHE A 460 14.01 10.81 30.56
CA PHE A 460 13.04 11.45 29.65
C PHE A 460 12.30 12.64 30.27
N SER A 461 12.16 12.71 31.58
CA SER A 461 11.56 13.85 32.30
C SER A 461 12.31 15.19 32.09
N ARG A 462 13.52 15.15 31.52
CA ARG A 462 14.27 16.33 31.10
C ARG A 462 13.78 16.94 29.79
N LEU A 463 12.98 16.22 29.02
CA LEU A 463 12.40 16.66 27.73
C LEU A 463 11.17 17.52 28.01
N ILE A 464 11.36 18.82 28.20
CA ILE A 464 10.30 19.77 28.59
C ILE A 464 10.04 20.87 27.55
N ASP A 465 10.92 21.00 26.54
CA ASP A 465 10.70 21.99 25.48
C ASP A 465 9.50 21.59 24.61
N GLU A 466 8.72 22.58 24.17
CA GLU A 466 7.52 22.32 23.38
C GLU A 466 7.79 21.57 22.07
N THR A 467 8.99 21.73 21.47
CA THR A 467 9.38 21.02 20.25
C THR A 467 9.73 19.57 20.53
N GLU A 468 10.32 19.27 21.71
CA GLU A 468 10.56 17.90 22.19
C GLU A 468 9.23 17.18 22.38
N ILE A 469 8.30 17.80 23.11
CA ILE A 469 6.97 17.24 23.38
C ILE A 469 6.16 17.06 22.09
N ALA A 470 6.23 18.01 21.14
CA ALA A 470 5.55 17.88 19.85
C ALA A 470 6.07 16.68 19.04
N LEU A 471 7.38 16.45 19.04
CA LEU A 471 7.99 15.29 18.36
C LEU A 471 7.60 13.97 19.04
N ILE A 472 7.58 13.90 20.38
CA ILE A 472 7.16 12.72 21.15
C ILE A 472 5.69 12.40 20.84
N LYS A 473 4.79 13.39 20.88
CA LYS A 473 3.36 13.20 20.55
C LYS A 473 3.16 12.70 19.12
N LYS A 474 3.96 13.21 18.17
CA LYS A 474 3.90 12.72 16.78
C LYS A 474 4.32 11.26 16.65
N ILE A 475 5.37 10.87 17.37
CA ILE A 475 5.84 9.47 17.42
C ILE A 475 4.76 8.56 18.02
N GLU A 476 4.05 9.03 19.05
CA GLU A 476 2.95 8.28 19.70
C GLU A 476 1.83 7.91 18.73
N GLU A 477 1.50 8.81 17.80
CA GLU A 477 0.44 8.58 16.80
C GLU A 477 0.77 7.47 15.78
N TYR A 478 2.03 7.01 15.71
CA TYR A 478 2.49 6.20 14.58
C TYR A 478 1.81 4.84 14.46
N ALA A 479 1.62 4.13 15.57
CA ALA A 479 0.96 2.82 15.56
C ALA A 479 -0.51 2.94 15.09
N GLU A 480 -1.23 3.94 15.57
CA GLU A 480 -2.61 4.23 15.15
C GLU A 480 -2.66 4.61 13.65
N GLU A 481 -1.67 5.39 13.19
CA GLU A 481 -1.60 5.77 11.79
C GLU A 481 -1.36 4.58 10.87
N ILE A 482 -0.52 3.60 11.27
CA ILE A 482 -0.35 2.33 10.55
C ILE A 482 -1.69 1.57 10.48
N GLU A 483 -2.40 1.41 11.58
CA GLU A 483 -3.71 0.74 11.59
C GLU A 483 -4.73 1.43 10.71
N ARG A 484 -4.82 2.74 10.83
CA ARG A 484 -5.75 3.56 10.05
C ARG A 484 -5.42 3.51 8.57
N ALA A 485 -4.16 3.71 8.20
CA ALA A 485 -3.71 3.65 6.82
C ALA A 485 -3.98 2.27 6.20
N ALA A 486 -3.74 1.18 6.95
CA ALA A 486 -4.03 -0.19 6.50
C ALA A 486 -5.53 -0.42 6.30
N ARG A 487 -6.38 0.01 7.24
CA ARG A 487 -7.83 -0.11 7.14
C ARG A 487 -8.41 0.68 5.97
N GLU A 488 -7.89 1.87 5.72
CA GLU A 488 -8.32 2.77 4.63
C GLU A 488 -7.64 2.45 3.28
N ARG A 489 -6.73 1.45 3.21
CA ARG A 489 -5.91 1.13 2.01
C ARG A 489 -5.14 2.36 1.49
N ALA A 490 -4.60 3.14 2.38
CA ALA A 490 -4.10 4.49 2.13
C ALA A 490 -2.60 4.67 2.44
N PRO A 491 -1.67 4.06 1.68
CA PRO A 491 -0.23 4.20 1.92
C PRO A 491 0.27 5.65 1.86
N HIS A 492 -0.42 6.55 1.16
CA HIS A 492 -0.11 7.98 1.13
C HIS A 492 -0.14 8.64 2.53
N ARG A 493 -0.88 8.08 3.48
CA ARG A 493 -0.92 8.55 4.86
C ARG A 493 0.43 8.35 5.55
N ILE A 494 1.11 7.23 5.29
CA ILE A 494 2.46 6.96 5.81
C ILE A 494 3.48 7.93 5.20
N ALA A 495 3.37 8.24 3.90
CA ALA A 495 4.21 9.25 3.26
C ALA A 495 4.04 10.63 3.93
N ARG A 496 2.80 11.03 4.18
CA ARG A 496 2.49 12.27 4.90
C ARG A 496 3.00 12.26 6.33
N PHE A 497 2.81 11.15 7.06
CA PHE A 497 3.28 11.00 8.42
C PHE A 497 4.80 11.14 8.53
N ALA A 498 5.56 10.51 7.63
CA ALA A 498 7.01 10.62 7.58
C ALA A 498 7.46 12.06 7.32
N TYR A 499 6.79 12.77 6.40
CA TYR A 499 7.07 14.18 6.11
C TYR A 499 6.82 15.08 7.33
N ASP A 500 5.68 14.93 8.01
CA ASP A 500 5.33 15.73 9.18
C ASP A 500 6.30 15.43 10.34
N THR A 501 6.68 14.16 10.56
CA THR A 501 7.67 13.76 11.57
C THR A 501 9.04 14.38 11.29
N ALA A 502 9.50 14.37 10.03
CA ALA A 502 10.74 15.03 9.64
C ALA A 502 10.69 16.54 9.91
N GLY A 503 9.56 17.20 9.64
CA GLY A 503 9.35 18.63 9.93
C GLY A 503 9.46 18.95 11.42
N LEU A 504 8.85 18.14 12.29
CA LEU A 504 8.94 18.30 13.74
C LEU A 504 10.36 18.04 14.24
N PHE A 505 11.06 17.03 13.70
CA PHE A 505 12.46 16.80 14.02
C PHE A 505 13.33 18.02 13.63
N HIS A 506 13.16 18.58 12.44
CA HIS A 506 13.93 19.77 12.03
C HIS A 506 13.64 20.98 12.93
N SER A 507 12.40 21.17 13.36
CA SER A 507 12.01 22.24 14.30
C SER A 507 12.69 22.06 15.67
N PHE A 508 12.66 20.83 16.19
CA PHE A 508 13.36 20.47 17.43
C PHE A 508 14.88 20.68 17.30
N TYR A 509 15.50 20.18 16.24
CA TYR A 509 16.94 20.28 16.01
C TYR A 509 17.41 21.74 15.90
N ASN A 510 16.64 22.62 15.30
CA ASN A 510 16.97 24.03 15.16
C ASN A 510 16.88 24.79 16.49
N LYS A 511 15.99 24.36 17.39
CA LYS A 511 15.76 25.03 18.68
C LYS A 511 16.60 24.44 19.81
N CYS A 512 16.79 23.13 19.84
CA CYS A 512 17.37 22.40 20.94
C CYS A 512 18.74 21.81 20.58
N ARG A 513 19.79 22.21 21.29
CA ARG A 513 21.10 21.60 21.16
C ARG A 513 21.12 20.21 21.80
N ILE A 514 21.57 19.18 21.05
CA ILE A 514 21.56 17.78 21.52
C ILE A 514 22.87 17.40 22.17
N VAL A 515 24.00 17.72 21.55
CA VAL A 515 25.36 17.42 22.02
C VAL A 515 25.96 18.65 22.66
N GLY A 516 26.70 18.47 23.79
CA GLY A 516 27.38 19.57 24.50
C GLY A 516 26.46 20.38 25.41
N VAL A 517 25.38 19.77 25.91
CA VAL A 517 24.54 20.24 27.01
C VAL A 517 24.77 19.35 28.24
N GLU A 518 24.01 19.57 29.30
CA GLU A 518 24.05 18.74 30.50
C GLU A 518 23.88 17.25 30.15
N PRO A 519 24.72 16.32 30.71
CA PRO A 519 24.77 14.93 30.24
C PRO A 519 23.43 14.17 30.25
N ALA A 520 22.60 14.36 31.31
CA ALA A 520 21.32 13.69 31.42
C ALA A 520 20.32 14.20 30.34
N LEU A 521 20.33 15.50 30.06
CA LEU A 521 19.53 16.11 28.99
C LEU A 521 20.04 15.65 27.61
N SER A 522 21.35 15.60 27.40
CA SER A 522 21.96 15.10 26.16
C SER A 522 21.55 13.64 25.91
N GLY A 523 21.62 12.78 26.93
CA GLY A 523 21.17 11.39 26.85
C GLY A 523 19.69 11.25 26.51
N ALA A 524 18.82 12.04 27.13
CA ALA A 524 17.39 12.04 26.86
C ALA A 524 17.08 12.50 25.40
N ARG A 525 17.77 13.56 24.91
CA ARG A 525 17.62 14.04 23.53
C ARG A 525 18.13 13.05 22.49
N LEU A 526 19.27 12.39 22.78
CA LEU A 526 19.80 11.33 21.92
C LEU A 526 18.82 10.15 21.84
N ALA A 527 18.20 9.75 22.94
CA ALA A 527 17.18 8.71 22.93
C ALA A 527 15.94 9.10 22.13
N LEU A 528 15.46 10.34 22.25
CA LEU A 528 14.34 10.87 21.45
C LEU A 528 14.63 10.80 19.94
N VAL A 529 15.80 11.28 19.51
CA VAL A 529 16.15 11.23 18.08
C VAL A 529 16.43 9.80 17.59
N ALA A 530 16.86 8.88 18.48
CA ALA A 530 16.97 7.46 18.13
C ALA A 530 15.60 6.88 17.74
N VAL A 531 14.59 7.14 18.56
CA VAL A 531 13.21 6.70 18.26
C VAL A 531 12.67 7.37 17.00
N ALA A 532 12.87 8.69 16.84
CA ALA A 532 12.46 9.40 15.62
C ALA A 532 13.12 8.83 14.37
N ARG A 533 14.42 8.47 14.42
CA ARG A 533 15.13 7.82 13.33
C ARG A 533 14.51 6.47 12.97
N ASN A 534 14.18 5.66 13.97
CA ASN A 534 13.57 4.35 13.75
C ASN A 534 12.18 4.48 13.13
N VAL A 535 11.36 5.45 13.57
CA VAL A 535 10.06 5.77 12.97
C VAL A 535 10.21 6.16 11.50
N LEU A 536 11.14 7.07 11.19
CA LEU A 536 11.38 7.51 9.80
C LEU A 536 11.85 6.34 8.91
N ARG A 537 12.79 5.51 9.42
CA ARG A 537 13.28 4.33 8.71
C ARG A 537 12.17 3.34 8.43
N HIS A 538 11.36 3.02 9.44
CA HIS A 538 10.25 2.08 9.29
C HIS A 538 9.19 2.61 8.33
N ALA A 539 8.81 3.90 8.42
CA ALA A 539 7.87 4.53 7.50
C ALA A 539 8.37 4.52 6.05
N LEU A 540 9.64 4.87 5.83
CA LEU A 540 10.28 4.77 4.51
C LEU A 540 10.33 3.33 4.01
N GLY A 541 10.59 2.35 4.89
CA GLY A 541 10.57 0.92 4.59
C GLY A 541 9.18 0.44 4.12
N ILE A 542 8.10 0.86 4.76
CA ILE A 542 6.72 0.60 4.29
C ILE A 542 6.53 1.11 2.87
N LEU A 543 7.04 2.30 2.57
CA LEU A 543 6.94 2.91 1.25
C LEU A 543 7.92 2.29 0.21
N GLY A 544 8.82 1.42 0.64
CA GLY A 544 9.88 0.84 -0.20
C GLY A 544 10.94 1.86 -0.63
N ILE A 545 11.20 2.86 0.24
CA ILE A 545 12.14 3.96 0.04
C ILE A 545 13.32 3.78 1.00
N SER A 546 14.52 4.10 0.54
CA SER A 546 15.72 3.97 1.35
C SER A 546 15.79 5.02 2.47
N ALA A 547 16.47 4.68 3.58
CA ALA A 547 16.76 5.58 4.69
C ALA A 547 18.29 5.77 4.80
N PRO A 548 18.90 6.67 3.99
CA PRO A 548 20.35 6.85 3.95
C PRO A 548 20.86 7.44 5.27
N GLU A 549 22.05 6.99 5.69
CA GLU A 549 22.72 7.54 6.87
C GLU A 549 23.61 8.75 6.54
N LYS A 550 23.86 8.99 5.26
CA LYS A 550 24.65 10.11 4.74
C LYS A 550 24.01 10.63 3.46
N MET A 551 23.95 11.92 3.33
CA MET A 551 23.51 12.65 2.13
C MET A 551 24.45 13.79 1.86
#